data_1fd62463b9beceaa134b3e8f57c4af42
#
_entry.id   1fd62463b9beceaa134b3e8f57c4af42
#
_cell.length_a   1.000
_cell.length_b   1.000
_cell.length_c   1.000
_cell.angle_alpha   90.00
_cell.angle_beta   90.00
_cell.angle_gamma   90.00
#
_symmetry.space_group_name_H-M   'P 1'
#
loop_
_entity.id
_entity.type
_entity.pdbx_description
1 polymer ?
#
loop_
_entity_poly.entity_id
_entity_poly.type
_entity_poly.pdbx_seq_one_letter_code
_entity_poly.pdbx_strand_id
1 'polypeptide(L)'
;MSNVSEIEDQVKRYEQQLEDGQLSKPERCAACKRKSKFYAHGQYVRQLITPRKNYILTIRRLYCTICEHTFGLIPFFVAKFHRYSKNFLETVLKKLKFLSYEKAADWVMENWERYISTRTLYLWERKFTSG
;
A
#
# COMPACT_ATOMS: atom_id res chain seq x y z
N MET A 1 2.44 -19.49 0.60
CA MET A 1 1.01 -19.45 0.84
C MET A 1 0.43 -18.08 0.48
N SER A 2 -0.63 -18.08 -0.28
CA SER A 2 -1.26 -16.82 -0.66
C SER A 2 -1.98 -16.20 0.53
N ASN A 3 -1.77 -14.91 0.74
CA ASN A 3 -2.40 -14.18 1.84
C ASN A 3 -3.58 -13.35 1.36
N VAL A 4 -4.27 -13.83 0.32
CA VAL A 4 -5.38 -13.07 -0.25
C VAL A 4 -6.51 -12.91 0.76
N SER A 5 -6.88 -14.00 1.45
CA SER A 5 -7.90 -13.94 2.49
C SER A 5 -7.44 -13.07 3.66
N GLU A 6 -6.15 -13.08 3.95
CA GLU A 6 -5.57 -12.23 4.98
C GLU A 6 -5.73 -10.75 4.63
N ILE A 7 -5.50 -10.38 3.37
CA ILE A 7 -5.69 -9.00 2.93
C ILE A 7 -7.15 -8.58 3.03
N GLU A 8 -8.07 -9.45 2.62
CA GLU A 8 -9.50 -9.14 2.77
C GLU A 8 -9.85 -8.86 4.23
N ASP A 9 -9.35 -9.68 5.15
CA ASP A 9 -9.58 -9.49 6.57
C ASP A 9 -8.96 -8.19 7.07
N GLN A 10 -7.76 -7.86 6.60
CA GLN A 10 -7.09 -6.62 6.98
C GLN A 10 -7.88 -5.40 6.49
N VAL A 11 -8.39 -5.43 5.27
CA VAL A 11 -9.19 -4.34 4.73
C VAL A 11 -10.48 -4.19 5.52
N LYS A 12 -11.17 -5.29 5.80
CA LYS A 12 -12.42 -5.25 6.58
C LYS A 12 -12.17 -4.69 7.98
N ARG A 13 -11.10 -5.11 8.63
CA ARG A 13 -10.74 -4.63 9.96
C ARG A 13 -10.41 -3.16 9.93
N TYR A 14 -9.68 -2.72 8.93
CA TYR A 14 -9.36 -1.31 8.75
C TYR A 14 -10.62 -0.47 8.57
N GLU A 15 -11.51 -0.91 7.69
CA GLU A 15 -12.75 -0.20 7.43
C GLU A 15 -13.62 -0.12 8.68
N GLN A 16 -13.65 -1.20 9.48
CA GLN A 16 -14.41 -1.22 10.72
C GLN A 16 -13.80 -0.24 11.74
N GLN A 17 -12.48 -0.22 11.88
CA GLN A 17 -11.81 0.70 12.78
C GLN A 17 -12.03 2.16 12.36
N LEU A 18 -12.04 2.41 11.07
CA LEU A 18 -12.29 3.74 10.53
C LEU A 18 -13.71 4.19 10.87
N GLU A 19 -14.69 3.32 10.65
CA GLU A 19 -16.10 3.61 10.93
C GLU A 19 -16.33 3.83 12.42
N ASP A 20 -15.69 3.05 13.27
CA ASP A 20 -15.82 3.15 14.72
C ASP A 20 -14.99 4.28 15.33
N GLY A 21 -14.17 4.94 14.53
CA GLY A 21 -13.28 5.99 15.02
C GLY A 21 -12.13 5.47 15.86
N GLN A 22 -11.75 4.21 15.68
CA GLN A 22 -10.74 3.53 16.51
C GLN A 22 -9.37 3.42 15.86
N LEU A 23 -9.12 4.15 14.78
CA LEU A 23 -7.79 4.16 14.18
C LEU A 23 -6.79 4.82 15.11
N SER A 24 -5.70 4.12 15.39
CA SER A 24 -4.65 4.64 16.25
C SER A 24 -3.85 5.73 15.54
N LYS A 25 -3.57 6.81 16.25
CA LYS A 25 -2.68 7.85 15.73
C LYS A 25 -1.23 7.40 15.93
N PRO A 26 -0.33 7.74 15.00
CA PRO A 26 1.08 7.40 15.19
C PRO A 26 1.70 8.23 16.30
N GLU A 27 2.77 7.75 16.89
CA GLU A 27 3.51 8.51 17.89
C GLU A 27 4.33 9.62 17.23
N ARG A 28 4.82 9.37 16.02
CA ARG A 28 5.71 10.30 15.33
C ARG A 28 5.15 10.71 13.99
N CYS A 29 5.44 11.94 13.60
CA CYS A 29 5.07 12.46 12.31
C CYS A 29 5.80 11.71 11.20
N ALA A 30 5.09 11.38 10.12
CA ALA A 30 5.68 10.71 8.96
C ALA A 30 6.67 11.61 8.23
N ALA A 31 6.51 12.93 8.31
CA ALA A 31 7.37 13.90 7.63
C ALA A 31 8.57 14.31 8.47
N CYS A 32 8.36 14.81 9.70
CA CYS A 32 9.46 15.35 10.52
C CYS A 32 10.03 14.33 11.51
N LYS A 33 9.41 13.18 11.68
CA LYS A 33 9.84 12.08 12.56
C LYS A 33 9.82 12.42 14.04
N ARG A 34 9.26 13.55 14.44
CA ARG A 34 9.19 13.96 15.84
C ARG A 34 7.87 13.51 16.48
N LYS A 35 7.90 13.32 17.78
CA LYS A 35 6.66 13.13 18.54
C LYS A 35 5.89 14.44 18.51
N SER A 36 4.61 14.35 18.21
CA SER A 36 3.80 15.53 18.00
C SER A 36 2.35 15.26 18.33
N LYS A 37 1.61 16.33 18.50
CA LYS A 37 0.15 16.24 18.52
C LYS A 37 -0.33 16.34 17.09
N PHE A 38 -1.31 15.52 16.76
CA PHE A 38 -1.88 15.45 15.43
C PHE A 38 -3.35 15.81 15.47
N TYR A 39 -3.79 16.58 14.50
CA TYR A 39 -5.20 16.92 14.34
C TYR A 39 -5.72 16.30 13.06
N ALA A 40 -6.97 15.89 13.10
CA ALA A 40 -7.64 15.42 11.89
C ALA A 40 -7.69 16.56 10.87
N HIS A 41 -7.32 16.27 9.62
CA HIS A 41 -7.24 17.27 8.55
C HIS A 41 -7.88 16.72 7.28
N GLY A 42 -9.11 16.23 7.40
CA GLY A 42 -9.82 15.68 6.27
C GLY A 42 -9.45 14.26 5.94
N GLN A 43 -9.83 13.85 4.77
CA GLN A 43 -9.58 12.49 4.29
C GLN A 43 -9.58 12.49 2.77
N TYR A 44 -9.02 11.43 2.20
CA TYR A 44 -9.05 11.22 0.75
C TYR A 44 -9.23 9.73 0.48
N VAL A 45 -9.58 9.40 -0.74
CA VAL A 45 -9.71 7.99 -1.14
C VAL A 45 -8.54 7.61 -2.01
N ARG A 46 -8.14 6.35 -1.92
CA ARG A 46 -7.13 5.80 -2.80
C ARG A 46 -7.49 4.38 -3.19
N GLN A 47 -7.03 4.00 -4.36
CA GLN A 47 -7.23 2.65 -4.86
C GLN A 47 -6.20 1.71 -4.26
N LEU A 48 -6.64 0.51 -3.89
CA LEU A 48 -5.72 -0.56 -3.48
C LEU A 48 -5.93 -1.73 -4.42
N ILE A 49 -4.88 -2.10 -5.15
CA ILE A 49 -4.91 -3.24 -6.06
C ILE A 49 -4.24 -4.42 -5.37
N THR A 50 -5.01 -5.48 -5.16
CA THR A 50 -4.51 -6.72 -4.57
C THR A 50 -4.51 -7.82 -5.65
N PRO A 51 -3.90 -8.97 -5.38
CA PRO A 51 -3.91 -10.05 -6.36
C PRO A 51 -5.30 -10.49 -6.83
N ARG A 52 -6.32 -10.38 -6.00
CA ARG A 52 -7.66 -10.83 -6.38
C ARG A 52 -8.68 -9.74 -6.62
N LYS A 53 -8.56 -8.62 -5.92
CA LYS A 53 -9.63 -7.64 -5.91
C LYS A 53 -9.05 -6.24 -5.79
N ASN A 54 -9.79 -5.28 -6.31
CA ASN A 54 -9.46 -3.87 -6.10
C ASN A 54 -10.37 -3.30 -5.03
N TYR A 55 -9.81 -2.46 -4.17
CA TYR A 55 -10.54 -1.79 -3.11
C TYR A 55 -10.36 -0.29 -3.26
N ILE A 56 -11.31 0.46 -2.74
CA ILE A 56 -11.17 1.90 -2.58
C ILE A 56 -11.17 2.16 -1.08
N LEU A 57 -10.04 2.66 -0.60
CA LEU A 57 -9.85 2.92 0.83
C LEU A 57 -9.96 4.40 1.12
N THR A 58 -10.61 4.73 2.23
CA THR A 58 -10.62 6.09 2.76
C THR A 58 -9.42 6.24 3.68
N ILE A 59 -8.57 7.22 3.39
CA ILE A 59 -7.36 7.49 4.16
C ILE A 59 -7.55 8.79 4.92
N ARG A 60 -7.39 8.76 6.23
CA ARG A 60 -7.47 9.97 7.04
C ARG A 60 -6.17 10.74 6.95
N ARG A 61 -6.29 12.06 6.85
CA ARG A 61 -5.13 12.95 6.91
C ARG A 61 -4.98 13.48 8.31
N LEU A 62 -3.73 13.56 8.72
CA LEU A 62 -3.37 14.17 9.99
C LEU A 62 -2.48 15.38 9.73
N TYR A 63 -2.62 16.39 10.58
CA TYR A 63 -1.79 17.59 10.55
C TYR A 63 -0.83 17.53 11.72
N CYS A 64 0.46 17.74 11.45
CA CYS A 64 1.48 17.77 12.48
C CYS A 64 1.67 19.21 12.98
N THR A 65 1.57 19.40 14.28
CA THR A 65 1.69 20.74 14.86
C THR A 65 3.13 21.26 14.89
N ILE A 66 4.11 20.40 14.70
CA ILE A 66 5.53 20.79 14.72
C ILE A 66 5.99 21.25 13.35
N CYS A 67 5.85 20.43 12.33
CA CYS A 67 6.33 20.74 10.98
C CYS A 67 5.26 21.39 10.11
N GLU A 68 4.03 21.44 10.58
CA GLU A 68 2.89 22.07 9.89
C GLU A 68 2.59 21.44 8.52
N HIS A 69 2.91 20.17 8.37
CA HIS A 69 2.58 19.40 7.17
C HIS A 69 1.47 18.40 7.46
N THR A 70 0.74 18.05 6.43
CA THR A 70 -0.26 16.97 6.49
C THR A 70 0.33 15.68 5.94
N PHE A 71 -0.16 14.56 6.44
CA PHE A 71 0.20 13.25 5.89
C PHE A 71 -0.99 12.30 6.03
N GLY A 72 -1.03 11.31 5.14
CA GLY A 72 -2.05 10.27 5.20
C GLY A 72 -1.68 9.19 6.20
N LEU A 73 -2.67 8.74 6.96
CA LEU A 73 -2.49 7.61 7.87
C LEU A 73 -2.70 6.32 7.07
N ILE A 74 -1.63 5.87 6.42
CA ILE A 74 -1.66 4.75 5.49
C ILE A 74 -1.65 3.42 6.25
N PRO A 75 -2.60 2.50 6.01
CA PRO A 75 -2.56 1.19 6.64
C PRO A 75 -1.28 0.43 6.26
N PHE A 76 -0.81 -0.41 7.17
CA PHE A 76 0.47 -1.10 6.99
C PHE A 76 0.49 -2.06 5.79
N PHE A 77 -0.66 -2.55 5.37
CA PHE A 77 -0.74 -3.49 4.24
C PHE A 77 -0.73 -2.80 2.87
N VAL A 78 -0.73 -1.47 2.85
CA VAL A 78 -0.68 -0.68 1.61
C VAL A 78 0.75 -0.24 1.38
N ALA A 79 1.27 -0.46 0.17
CA ALA A 79 2.59 0.02 -0.18
C ALA A 79 2.57 1.54 -0.31
N LYS A 80 3.50 2.20 0.37
CA LYS A 80 3.58 3.66 0.35
C LYS A 80 3.83 4.17 -1.07
N PHE A 81 3.05 5.17 -1.49
CA PHE A 81 3.13 5.79 -2.81
C PHE A 81 2.71 4.88 -3.96
N HIS A 82 2.12 3.71 -3.69
CA HIS A 82 1.67 2.80 -4.74
C HIS A 82 0.22 2.41 -4.51
N ARG A 83 -0.45 2.09 -5.60
CA ARG A 83 -1.82 1.60 -5.55
C ARG A 83 -1.88 0.11 -5.23
N TYR A 84 -0.74 -0.57 -5.28
CA TYR A 84 -0.67 -2.02 -5.08
C TYR A 84 -0.44 -2.36 -3.62
N SER A 85 -0.95 -3.51 -3.19
CA SER A 85 -0.69 -4.00 -1.84
C SER A 85 0.77 -4.43 -1.71
N LYS A 86 1.28 -4.45 -0.47
CA LYS A 86 2.66 -4.88 -0.24
C LYS A 86 2.92 -6.29 -0.72
N ASN A 87 1.99 -7.22 -0.45
CA ASN A 87 2.18 -8.60 -0.88
C ASN A 87 2.17 -8.74 -2.39
N PHE A 88 1.41 -7.91 -3.10
CA PHE A 88 1.44 -7.88 -4.56
C PHE A 88 2.85 -7.54 -5.04
N LEU A 89 3.38 -6.42 -4.55
CA LEU A 89 4.73 -5.98 -4.92
C LEU A 89 5.80 -6.99 -4.54
N GLU A 90 5.74 -7.52 -3.32
CA GLU A 90 6.74 -8.47 -2.84
C GLU A 90 6.76 -9.75 -3.67
N THR A 91 5.59 -10.26 -4.01
CA THR A 91 5.50 -11.48 -4.81
C THR A 91 6.05 -11.26 -6.21
N VAL A 92 5.68 -10.15 -6.85
CA VAL A 92 6.16 -9.83 -8.18
C VAL A 92 7.69 -9.64 -8.18
N LEU A 93 8.22 -8.92 -7.19
CA LEU A 93 9.66 -8.72 -7.09
C LEU A 93 10.42 -10.03 -6.89
N LYS A 94 9.86 -10.97 -6.13
CA LYS A 94 10.44 -12.31 -6.00
C LYS A 94 10.46 -13.03 -7.34
N LYS A 95 9.40 -12.93 -8.13
CA LYS A 95 9.36 -13.55 -9.46
C LYS A 95 10.41 -12.96 -10.39
N LEU A 96 10.68 -11.67 -10.29
CA LEU A 96 11.68 -11.02 -11.13
C LEU A 96 13.11 -11.50 -10.86
N LYS A 97 13.34 -12.15 -9.74
CA LYS A 97 14.67 -12.77 -9.48
C LYS A 97 14.92 -13.98 -10.35
N PHE A 98 13.88 -14.62 -10.85
CA PHE A 98 13.97 -15.87 -11.61
C PHE A 98 13.40 -15.79 -13.00
N LEU A 99 12.56 -14.81 -13.28
CA LEU A 99 11.85 -14.69 -14.55
C LEU A 99 12.22 -13.39 -15.25
N SER A 100 12.17 -13.42 -16.59
CA SER A 100 12.27 -12.18 -17.36
C SER A 100 11.06 -11.29 -17.07
N TYR A 101 11.14 -10.04 -17.47
CA TYR A 101 10.00 -9.12 -17.32
C TYR A 101 8.76 -9.65 -18.02
N GLU A 102 8.92 -10.18 -19.24
CA GLU A 102 7.80 -10.73 -19.99
C GLU A 102 7.17 -11.92 -19.28
N LYS A 103 7.99 -12.86 -18.80
CA LYS A 103 7.49 -14.04 -18.10
C LYS A 103 6.84 -13.67 -16.77
N ALA A 104 7.38 -12.69 -16.07
CA ALA A 104 6.79 -12.23 -14.82
C ALA A 104 5.42 -11.59 -15.09
N ALA A 105 5.31 -10.76 -16.14
CA ALA A 105 4.03 -10.16 -16.52
C ALA A 105 3.02 -11.23 -16.89
N ASP A 106 3.45 -12.25 -17.63
CA ASP A 106 2.59 -13.39 -17.99
C ASP A 106 2.13 -14.16 -16.75
N TRP A 107 3.02 -14.36 -15.80
CA TRP A 107 2.68 -15.04 -14.56
C TRP A 107 1.58 -14.28 -13.80
N VAL A 108 1.70 -12.95 -13.71
CA VAL A 108 0.70 -12.13 -13.04
C VAL A 108 -0.65 -12.24 -13.75
N MET A 109 -0.66 -12.18 -15.07
CA MET A 109 -1.89 -12.30 -15.84
C MET A 109 -2.52 -13.69 -15.66
N GLU A 110 -1.73 -14.75 -15.74
CA GLU A 110 -2.24 -16.12 -15.63
C GLU A 110 -2.76 -16.45 -14.25
N ASN A 111 -2.13 -15.93 -13.20
CA ASN A 111 -2.47 -16.30 -11.82
C ASN A 111 -3.41 -15.31 -11.15
N TRP A 112 -3.32 -14.04 -11.51
CA TRP A 112 -4.08 -12.99 -10.83
C TRP A 112 -5.02 -12.22 -11.76
N GLU A 113 -4.96 -12.47 -13.05
CA GLU A 113 -5.76 -11.76 -14.06
C GLU A 113 -5.55 -10.25 -13.98
N ARG A 114 -4.29 -9.83 -13.75
CA ARG A 114 -3.89 -8.42 -13.69
C ARG A 114 -2.89 -8.14 -14.78
N TYR A 115 -3.05 -7.00 -15.44
CA TYR A 115 -2.09 -6.57 -16.44
C TYR A 115 -1.04 -5.66 -15.80
N ILE A 116 0.22 -5.96 -16.03
CA ILE A 116 1.33 -5.07 -15.67
C ILE A 116 2.27 -5.03 -16.85
N SER A 117 2.65 -3.81 -17.28
CA SER A 117 3.58 -3.67 -18.38
C SER A 117 4.99 -4.05 -17.94
N THR A 118 5.81 -4.51 -18.89
CA THR A 118 7.22 -4.81 -18.62
C THR A 118 7.97 -3.57 -18.16
N ARG A 119 7.59 -2.39 -18.66
CA ARG A 119 8.18 -1.13 -18.21
C ARG A 119 7.92 -0.89 -16.73
N THR A 120 6.70 -1.14 -16.26
CA THR A 120 6.36 -1.00 -14.85
C THR A 120 7.21 -1.95 -14.00
N LEU A 121 7.36 -3.20 -14.44
CA LEU A 121 8.17 -4.18 -13.73
C LEU A 121 9.63 -3.75 -13.63
N TYR A 122 10.17 -3.23 -14.73
CA TYR A 122 11.53 -2.69 -14.76
C TYR A 122 11.71 -1.57 -13.74
N LEU A 123 10.75 -0.63 -13.69
CA LEU A 123 10.82 0.50 -12.77
C LEU A 123 10.71 0.03 -11.31
N TRP A 124 9.86 -0.95 -11.04
CA TRP A 124 9.73 -1.51 -9.69
C TRP A 124 11.02 -2.18 -9.24
N GLU A 125 11.63 -2.98 -10.11
CA GLU A 125 12.88 -3.65 -9.78
C GLU A 125 13.96 -2.64 -9.45
N ARG A 126 14.09 -1.59 -10.23
CA ARG A 126 15.07 -0.54 -9.95
C ARG A 126 14.78 0.19 -8.66
N LYS A 127 13.52 0.48 -8.38
CA LYS A 127 13.14 1.26 -7.21
C LYS A 127 13.29 0.48 -5.91
N PHE A 128 12.95 -0.81 -5.93
CA PHE A 128 12.85 -1.59 -4.69
C PHE A 128 14.02 -2.54 -4.44
N THR A 129 14.86 -2.80 -5.42
CA THR A 129 15.98 -3.73 -5.26
C THR A 129 17.35 -3.08 -5.32
N SER A 130 17.46 -1.88 -5.83
CA SER A 130 18.74 -1.17 -5.84
C SER A 130 19.01 -0.64 -4.45
N GLY A 131 19.91 -1.19 -3.83
CA GLY A 131 20.37 -0.97 -2.50
C GLY A 131 20.30 0.26 -1.81
#